data_202e34c1d2a9b6c96f58ab24256d3a4a
#
_entry.id   202e34c1d2a9b6c96f58ab24256d3a4a
#
_cell.length_a   1.000
_cell.length_b   1.000
_cell.length_c   1.000
_cell.angle_alpha   90.00
_cell.angle_beta   90.00
_cell.angle_gamma   90.00
#
_symmetry.space_group_name_H-M   'P 1'
#
loop_
_entity.id
_entity.type
_entity.pdbx_description
1 polymer ?
#
loop_
_entity_poly.entity_id
_entity_poly.type
_entity_poly.pdbx_seq_one_letter_code
_entity_poly.pdbx_strand_id
1 'polypeptide(L)' 'MPEMMTTKELARYLKLHEITICKYAAEGKIPAIRIGRVWRFDKEAIDEWIARG' A
#
# COMPACT_ATOMS: atom_id res chain seq x y z
N MET A 1 17.03 -4.37 4.00
CA MET A 1 16.45 -3.10 3.56
C MET A 1 14.97 -3.27 3.29
N PRO A 2 14.13 -2.33 3.69
CA PRO A 2 12.69 -2.46 3.41
C PRO A 2 12.43 -2.40 1.92
N GLU A 3 11.53 -3.23 1.47
CA GLU A 3 11.10 -3.22 0.09
C GLU A 3 9.88 -2.31 -0.05
N MET A 4 10.05 -1.25 -0.82
CA MET A 4 8.97 -0.29 -1.00
C MET A 4 8.25 -0.54 -2.30
N MET A 5 6.93 -0.49 -2.26
CA MET A 5 6.08 -0.69 -3.43
C MET A 5 5.38 0.59 -3.81
N THR A 6 5.18 0.77 -5.11
CA THR A 6 4.37 1.88 -5.62
C THR A 6 2.89 1.49 -5.51
N THR A 7 2.02 2.46 -5.72
CA THR A 7 0.57 2.20 -5.75
C THR A 7 0.24 1.15 -6.81
N LYS A 8 0.86 1.26 -7.97
CA LYS A 8 0.64 0.32 -9.07
C LYS A 8 1.08 -1.10 -8.69
N GLU A 9 2.24 -1.20 -8.05
CA GLU A 9 2.75 -2.50 -7.63
C GLU A 9 1.86 -3.13 -6.57
N LEU A 10 1.42 -2.34 -5.61
CA LEU A 10 0.53 -2.84 -4.57
C LEU A 10 -0.83 -3.26 -5.14
N ALA A 11 -1.33 -2.49 -6.10
CA ALA A 11 -2.59 -2.84 -6.76
C ALA A 11 -2.49 -4.21 -7.43
N ARG A 12 -1.38 -4.49 -8.08
CA ARG A 12 -1.13 -5.79 -8.68
C ARG A 12 -1.00 -6.89 -7.63
N TYR A 13 -0.29 -6.58 -6.56
CA TYR A 13 -0.04 -7.54 -5.50
C TYR A 13 -1.34 -7.98 -4.83
N LEU A 14 -2.24 -7.03 -4.59
CA LEU A 14 -3.52 -7.29 -3.94
C LEU A 14 -4.64 -7.56 -4.95
N LYS A 15 -4.36 -7.44 -6.25
CA LYS A 15 -5.34 -7.61 -7.33
C LYS A 15 -6.51 -6.64 -7.19
N LEU A 16 -6.19 -5.39 -6.89
CA LEU A 16 -7.14 -4.29 -6.76
C LEU A 16 -6.79 -3.18 -7.74
N HIS A 17 -7.70 -2.25 -7.93
CA HIS A 17 -7.44 -1.07 -8.75
C HIS A 17 -6.59 -0.06 -7.99
N GLU A 18 -5.76 0.69 -8.72
CA GLU A 18 -4.95 1.73 -8.11
C GLU A 18 -5.81 2.77 -7.39
N ILE A 19 -6.96 3.09 -7.94
CA ILE A 19 -7.89 4.05 -7.33
C ILE A 19 -8.32 3.56 -5.95
N THR A 20 -8.61 2.27 -5.82
CA THR A 20 -8.99 1.66 -4.55
C THR A 20 -7.85 1.76 -3.54
N ILE A 21 -6.62 1.50 -4.00
CA ILE A 21 -5.45 1.58 -3.14
C ILE A 21 -5.26 3.01 -2.63
N CYS A 22 -5.34 4.00 -3.53
CA CYS A 22 -5.19 5.39 -3.13
C CYS A 22 -6.26 5.82 -2.13
N LYS A 23 -7.49 5.39 -2.35
CA LYS A 23 -8.60 5.70 -1.47
C LYS A 23 -8.35 5.15 -0.06
N TYR A 24 -7.97 3.89 0.02
CA TYR A 24 -7.72 3.26 1.31
C TYR A 24 -6.50 3.85 2.02
N ALA A 25 -5.47 4.20 1.25
CA ALA A 25 -4.29 4.85 1.82
C ALA A 25 -4.65 6.19 2.43
N ALA A 26 -5.46 6.98 1.72
CA ALA A 26 -5.90 8.29 2.20
C ALA A 26 -6.80 8.16 3.44
N GLU A 27 -7.55 7.09 3.54
CA GLU A 27 -8.44 6.83 4.68
C GLU A 27 -7.70 6.19 5.86
N GLY A 28 -6.44 5.85 5.68
CA GLY A 28 -5.65 5.21 6.73
C GLY A 28 -5.99 3.75 6.95
N LYS A 29 -6.65 3.11 6.00
CA LYS A 29 -7.03 1.70 6.12
C LYS A 29 -5.93 0.74 5.73
N ILE A 30 -4.95 1.22 4.98
CA ILE A 30 -3.79 0.43 4.54
C ILE A 30 -2.53 1.08 5.08
N PRO A 31 -1.56 0.32 5.58
CA PRO A 31 -0.27 0.90 5.99
C PRO A 31 0.39 1.56 4.78
N ALA A 32 0.54 2.86 4.82
CA ALA A 32 1.06 3.64 3.70
C ALA A 32 1.95 4.76 4.20
N ILE A 33 2.89 5.16 3.36
CA ILE A 33 3.79 6.26 3.64
C ILE A 33 3.60 7.29 2.55
N ARG A 34 3.28 8.53 2.93
CA ARG A 34 3.14 9.63 1.97
C ARG A 34 4.50 10.29 1.79
N ILE A 35 5.02 10.23 0.59
CA ILE A 35 6.28 10.87 0.26
C ILE A 35 6.00 11.90 -0.83
N GLY A 36 5.98 13.17 -0.44
CA GLY A 36 5.64 14.23 -1.35
C GLY A 36 4.21 14.06 -1.88
N ARG A 37 4.09 13.81 -3.17
CA ARG A 37 2.76 13.66 -3.81
C ARG A 37 2.40 12.21 -4.11
N VAL A 38 3.26 11.27 -3.69
CA VAL A 38 3.04 9.88 -4.01
C VAL A 38 2.91 9.04 -2.76
N TRP A 39 2.21 7.92 -2.89
CA TRP A 39 2.11 6.93 -1.83
C TRP A 39 3.15 5.85 -2.04
N ARG A 40 3.71 5.37 -0.94
CA ARG A 40 4.60 4.21 -0.98
C ARG A 40 4.17 3.25 0.12
N PHE A 41 4.44 1.98 -0.10
CA PHE A 41 3.98 0.92 0.79
C PHE A 41 5.14 0.00 1.13
N ASP A 42 5.35 -0.23 2.43
CA ASP A 42 6.37 -1.16 2.89
C ASP A 42 5.79 -2.57 2.77
N LYS A 43 6.43 -3.42 1.97
CA LYS A 43 5.94 -4.78 1.71
C LYS A 43 5.76 -5.57 3.00
N GLU A 44 6.70 -5.46 3.94
CA GLU A 44 6.59 -6.17 5.22
C GLU A 44 5.38 -5.71 6.01
N ALA A 45 5.12 -4.40 6.03
CA ALA A 45 3.95 -3.87 6.73
C ALA A 45 2.66 -4.33 6.07
N ILE A 46 2.64 -4.39 4.75
CA ILE A 46 1.48 -4.86 4.00
C ILE A 46 1.23 -6.34 4.29
N ASP A 47 2.28 -7.16 4.26
CA ASP A 47 2.15 -8.59 4.50
C ASP A 47 1.64 -8.85 5.92
N GLU A 48 2.14 -8.10 6.89
CA GLU A 48 1.69 -8.23 8.27
C GLU A 48 0.23 -7.79 8.41
N TRP A 49 -0.14 -6.72 7.73
CA TRP A 49 -1.51 -6.23 7.74
C TRP A 49 -2.47 -7.27 7.15
N ILE A 50 -2.08 -7.90 6.05
CA ILE A 50 -2.88 -8.97 5.44
C ILE A 50 -3.02 -10.15 6.39
N ALA A 51 -1.93 -10.50 7.06
CA ALA A 51 -1.93 -11.65 7.98
C ALA A 51 -2.85 -11.46 9.19
N ARG A 52 -3.08 -10.22 9.56
CA ARG A 52 -3.98 -9.93 10.68
C ARG A 52 -5.46 -10.08 10.30
N GLY A 53 -5.70 -10.13 9.02
CA GLY A 53 -7.06 -10.24 8.51
C GLY A 53 -7.73 -8.90 8.30
#